data_5e4cb2942f1a2fd7b0c2ee6b9a7cf8e6
#
_entry.id   5e4cb2942f1a2fd7b0c2ee6b9a7cf8e6
#
_cell.length_a   1.000
_cell.length_b   1.000
_cell.length_c   1.000
_cell.angle_alpha   90.00
_cell.angle_beta   90.00
_cell.angle_gamma   90.00
#
_symmetry.space_group_name_H-M   'P 1'
#
loop_
_entity.id
_entity.type
_entity.pdbx_description
1 polymer ?
#
loop_
_entity_poly.entity_id
_entity_poly.type
_entity_poly.pdbx_seq_one_letter_code
_entity_poly.pdbx_strand_id
1 'polypeptide(L)'
;MQTARDVLTPDALAMLQSVAQAGSFAAAARELGVVPSAVTYRIRQIEDALDVLLFDRSSRQARLTEAGAELQREGGRLLLEIDARSPIG
;
A
#
# COMPACT_ATOMS: atom_id res chain seq x y z
N MET A 1 16.00 -4.26 -12.14
CA MET A 1 15.85 -3.26 -11.08
C MET A 1 14.43 -2.71 -11.08
N GLN A 2 13.78 -2.73 -9.93
CA GLN A 2 12.41 -2.24 -9.83
C GLN A 2 12.40 -0.74 -9.67
N THR A 3 11.50 -0.07 -10.38
CA THR A 3 11.30 1.37 -10.23
C THR A 3 10.03 1.61 -9.43
N ALA A 4 9.82 2.85 -9.01
CA ALA A 4 8.59 3.22 -8.31
C ALA A 4 7.35 2.86 -9.14
N ARG A 5 7.42 3.06 -10.45
CA ARG A 5 6.32 2.74 -11.34
C ARG A 5 6.00 1.24 -11.34
N ASP A 6 7.04 0.40 -11.25
CA ASP A 6 6.87 -1.05 -11.26
C ASP A 6 6.23 -1.57 -9.99
N VAL A 7 6.48 -0.93 -8.85
CA VAL A 7 5.96 -1.39 -7.57
C VAL A 7 4.65 -0.72 -7.15
N LEU A 8 4.33 0.46 -7.72
CA LEU A 8 3.11 1.18 -7.39
C LEU A 8 1.96 0.76 -8.31
N THR A 9 1.62 -0.51 -8.23
CA THR A 9 0.48 -1.04 -8.98
C THR A 9 -0.80 -0.77 -8.20
N PRO A 10 -1.98 -0.85 -8.86
CA PRO A 10 -3.25 -0.73 -8.15
C PRO A 10 -3.39 -1.74 -7.01
N ASP A 11 -2.91 -2.97 -7.21
CA ASP A 11 -2.95 -3.98 -6.16
C ASP A 11 -2.09 -3.59 -4.97
N ALA A 12 -0.89 -3.07 -5.21
CA ALA A 12 0.00 -2.63 -4.14
C ALA A 12 -0.59 -1.46 -3.37
N LEU A 13 -1.20 -0.50 -4.07
CA LEU A 13 -1.84 0.65 -3.44
C LEU A 13 -3.06 0.23 -2.63
N ALA A 14 -3.84 -0.71 -3.15
CA ALA A 14 -4.98 -1.25 -2.40
C ALA A 14 -4.51 -1.96 -1.13
N MET A 15 -3.41 -2.68 -1.20
CA MET A 15 -2.83 -3.35 -0.05
C MET A 15 -2.35 -2.35 0.99
N LEU A 16 -1.73 -1.26 0.55
CA LEU A 16 -1.32 -0.17 1.44
C LEU A 16 -2.52 0.41 2.18
N GLN A 17 -3.61 0.66 1.46
CA GLN A 17 -4.83 1.18 2.07
C GLN A 17 -5.44 0.20 3.05
N SER A 18 -5.43 -1.09 2.72
CA SER A 18 -5.96 -2.12 3.62
C SER A 18 -5.20 -2.16 4.93
N VAL A 19 -3.87 -2.08 4.89
CA VAL A 19 -3.06 -2.06 6.11
C VAL A 19 -3.36 -0.82 6.94
N ALA A 20 -3.46 0.33 6.28
CA ALA A 20 -3.74 1.59 6.97
C ALA A 20 -5.10 1.56 7.66
N GLN A 21 -6.11 1.01 7.01
CA GLN A 21 -7.47 0.94 7.56
C GLN A 21 -7.59 -0.11 8.65
N ALA A 22 -6.96 -1.26 8.44
CA ALA A 22 -7.05 -2.37 9.39
C ALA A 22 -6.20 -2.13 10.64
N GLY A 23 -5.15 -1.32 10.51
CA GLY A 23 -4.27 -1.00 11.62
C GLY A 23 -3.22 -2.08 11.90
N SER A 24 -3.17 -3.15 11.12
CA SER A 24 -2.13 -4.17 11.25
C SER A 24 -1.99 -4.95 9.94
N PHE A 25 -0.79 -5.49 9.73
CA PHE A 25 -0.53 -6.33 8.58
C PHE A 25 -1.34 -7.64 8.63
N ALA A 26 -1.47 -8.20 9.83
CA ALA A 26 -2.22 -9.46 10.00
C ALA A 26 -3.69 -9.28 9.66
N ALA A 27 -4.30 -8.19 10.12
CA ALA A 27 -5.70 -7.92 9.84
C ALA A 27 -5.93 -7.65 8.35
N ALA A 28 -5.03 -6.90 7.73
CA ALA A 28 -5.10 -6.64 6.29
C ALA A 28 -4.97 -7.92 5.48
N ALA A 29 -4.06 -8.81 5.89
CA ALA A 29 -3.87 -10.10 5.23
C ALA A 29 -5.15 -10.94 5.27
N ARG A 30 -5.83 -10.92 6.40
CA ARG A 30 -7.10 -11.63 6.54
C ARG A 30 -8.15 -11.07 5.60
N GLU A 31 -8.27 -9.75 5.52
CA GLU A 31 -9.22 -9.12 4.61
C GLU A 31 -8.93 -9.43 3.15
N LEU A 32 -7.64 -9.49 2.82
CA LEU A 32 -7.21 -9.73 1.44
C LEU A 32 -7.15 -11.22 1.08
N GLY A 33 -7.28 -12.09 2.07
CA GLY A 33 -7.22 -13.53 1.84
C GLY A 33 -5.82 -14.02 1.50
N VAL A 34 -4.79 -13.38 2.07
CA VAL A 34 -3.39 -13.76 1.85
C VAL A 34 -2.69 -13.94 3.18
N VAL A 35 -1.48 -14.51 3.17
CA VAL A 35 -0.70 -14.65 4.39
C VAL A 35 -0.05 -13.30 4.75
N PRO A 36 0.19 -13.03 6.06
CA PRO A 36 0.77 -11.76 6.47
C PRO A 36 2.13 -11.46 5.83
N SER A 37 2.94 -12.50 5.58
CA SER A 37 4.25 -12.30 4.95
C SER A 37 4.13 -11.74 3.54
N ALA A 38 3.05 -12.06 2.83
CA ALA A 38 2.82 -11.51 1.49
C ALA A 38 2.56 -10.01 1.55
N VAL A 39 1.80 -9.56 2.56
CA VAL A 39 1.53 -8.14 2.76
C VAL A 39 2.84 -7.41 3.10
N THR A 40 3.60 -7.95 4.05
CA THR A 40 4.88 -7.38 4.45
C THR A 40 5.83 -7.26 3.26
N TYR A 41 5.90 -8.30 2.44
CA TYR A 41 6.77 -8.32 1.27
C TYR A 41 6.42 -7.21 0.29
N ARG A 42 5.13 -7.06 -0.02
CA ARG A 42 4.66 -6.03 -0.94
C ARG A 42 4.97 -4.63 -0.42
N ILE A 43 4.68 -4.38 0.85
CA ILE A 43 4.92 -3.06 1.43
C ILE A 43 6.42 -2.75 1.42
N ARG A 44 7.26 -3.74 1.73
CA ARG A 44 8.71 -3.54 1.70
C ARG A 44 9.23 -3.25 0.29
N GLN A 45 8.63 -3.86 -0.73
CA GLN A 45 9.02 -3.56 -2.10
C GLN A 45 8.79 -2.09 -2.42
N ILE A 46 7.66 -1.54 -1.99
CA ILE A 46 7.36 -0.13 -2.20
C ILE A 46 8.35 0.73 -1.41
N GLU A 47 8.57 0.39 -0.14
CA GLU A 47 9.51 1.13 0.70
C GLU A 47 10.91 1.16 0.11
N ASP A 48 11.38 0.01 -0.37
CA ASP A 48 12.72 -0.08 -0.97
C ASP A 48 12.82 0.72 -2.25
N ALA A 49 11.81 0.65 -3.10
CA ALA A 49 11.82 1.36 -4.37
C ALA A 49 11.77 2.88 -4.20
N LEU A 50 11.06 3.35 -3.18
CA LEU A 50 10.93 4.78 -2.89
C LEU A 50 11.97 5.28 -1.90
N ASP A 51 12.69 4.37 -1.27
CA ASP A 51 13.70 4.67 -0.24
C ASP A 51 13.10 5.46 0.93
N VAL A 52 11.89 5.10 1.34
CA VAL A 52 11.21 5.70 2.49
C VAL A 52 10.45 4.62 3.24
N LEU A 53 10.22 4.84 4.52
CA LEU A 53 9.35 3.97 5.30
C LEU A 53 7.92 4.47 5.17
N LEU A 54 7.00 3.57 4.93
CA LEU A 54 5.59 3.89 4.79
C LEU A 54 4.81 3.64 6.08
N PHE A 55 5.31 2.76 6.92
CA PHE A 55 4.68 2.43 8.20
C PHE A 55 5.68 2.50 9.34
N ASP A 56 5.23 3.07 10.45
CA ASP A 56 5.98 3.08 11.69
C ASP A 56 5.72 1.75 12.39
N ARG A 57 6.77 0.98 12.62
CA ARG A 57 6.68 -0.33 13.26
C ARG A 57 7.12 -0.33 14.72
N SER A 58 7.28 0.86 15.30
CA SER A 58 7.68 0.98 16.69
C SER A 58 6.53 0.70 17.65
N SER A 59 5.29 0.68 17.17
CA SER A 59 4.12 0.38 17.98
C SER A 59 3.47 -0.93 17.52
N ARG A 60 2.52 -1.43 18.31
CA ARG A 60 1.79 -2.65 17.95
C ARG A 60 0.94 -2.46 16.70
N GLN A 61 0.47 -1.24 16.50
CA GLN A 61 -0.35 -0.94 15.34
C GLN A 61 0.53 -0.42 14.21
N ALA A 62 0.17 -0.78 12.99
CA ALA A 62 0.83 -0.26 11.82
C ALA A 62 0.29 1.13 11.55
N ARG A 63 1.08 2.15 11.79
CA ARG A 63 0.70 3.54 11.56
C ARG A 63 1.46 4.09 10.38
N LEU A 64 0.77 4.84 9.53
CA LEU A 64 1.42 5.47 8.40
C LEU A 64 2.41 6.52 8.86
N THR A 65 3.58 6.54 8.22
CA THR A 65 4.50 7.65 8.34
C THR A 65 3.95 8.81 7.52
N GLU A 66 4.60 9.97 7.58
CA GLU A 66 4.24 11.09 6.72
C GLU A 66 4.29 10.70 5.25
N ALA A 67 5.35 10.00 4.85
CA ALA A 67 5.50 9.52 3.48
C ALA A 67 4.39 8.55 3.12
N GLY A 68 4.04 7.64 4.04
CA GLY A 68 2.95 6.68 3.81
C GLY A 68 1.61 7.36 3.65
N ALA A 69 1.33 8.36 4.48
CA ALA A 69 0.07 9.10 4.40
C ALA A 69 -0.03 9.85 3.07
N GLU A 70 1.06 10.43 2.62
CA GLU A 70 1.08 11.14 1.36
C GLU A 70 0.86 10.19 0.18
N LEU A 71 1.55 9.05 0.21
CA LEU A 71 1.37 8.04 -0.84
C LEU A 71 -0.07 7.53 -0.85
N GLN A 72 -0.68 7.33 0.30
CA GLN A 72 -2.06 6.89 0.38
C GLN A 72 -3.00 7.90 -0.28
N ARG A 73 -2.80 9.18 -0.03
CA ARG A 73 -3.62 10.23 -0.66
C ARG A 73 -3.43 10.23 -2.16
N GLU A 74 -2.19 10.22 -2.62
CA GLU A 74 -1.89 10.21 -4.05
C GLU A 74 -2.34 8.92 -4.71
N GLY A 75 -2.16 7.79 -4.02
CA GLY A 75 -2.61 6.50 -4.52
C GLY A 75 -4.11 6.44 -4.67
N GLY A 76 -4.84 7.00 -3.71
CA GLY A 76 -6.30 7.09 -3.79
C GLY A 76 -6.75 7.88 -4.99
N ARG A 77 -6.08 9.00 -5.27
CA ARG A 77 -6.38 9.81 -6.44
C ARG A 77 -6.11 9.06 -7.73
N LEU A 78 -4.99 8.34 -7.79
CA LEU A 78 -4.64 7.55 -8.97
C LEU A 78 -5.66 6.45 -9.23
N LEU A 79 -6.12 5.78 -8.18
CA LEU A 79 -7.13 4.74 -8.31
C LEU A 79 -8.45 5.31 -8.82
N LEU A 80 -8.84 6.48 -8.33
CA LEU A 80 -10.05 7.15 -8.80
C LEU A 80 -9.92 7.57 -10.26
N GLU A 81 -8.75 8.07 -10.65
CA GLU A 81 -8.52 8.45 -12.04
C GLU A 81 -8.58 7.25 -12.97
N ILE A 82 -8.03 6.13 -12.54
CA ILE A 82 -8.09 4.90 -13.33
C ILE A 82 -9.54 4.48 -13.53
N ASP A 83 -10.35 4.50 -12.48
CA ASP A 83 -11.75 4.16 -12.58
C ASP A 83 -12.51 5.12 -13.50
N ALA A 84 -12.22 6.41 -13.37
CA ALA A 84 -12.88 7.43 -14.18
C ALA A 84 -12.53 7.31 -15.65
N ARG A 85 -11.32 6.84 -15.95
CA ARG A 85 -10.86 6.65 -17.33
C ARG A 85 -11.17 5.26 -17.87
N SER A 86 -11.64 4.38 -17.00
CA SER A 86 -11.93 3.03 -17.43
C SER A 86 -12.95 3.08 -18.55
N PRO A 87 -12.64 2.48 -19.70
CA PRO A 87 -13.63 2.47 -20.79
C PRO A 87 -14.68 1.47 -20.43
N ILE A 88 -15.57 1.89 -19.69
CA ILE A 88 -16.63 1.01 -19.42
C ILE A 88 -17.37 0.87 -20.63
N GLY A 89 -16.96 -0.04 -21.17
CA GLY A 89 -17.77 -0.08 -22.30
C GLY A 89 -18.48 0.75 -21.74
#